data_a2d3a9396676cf8f6f9a7a4e499e41ba
#
_entry.id   a2d3a9396676cf8f6f9a7a4e499e41ba
#
_cell.length_a   1.000
_cell.length_b   1.000
_cell.length_c   1.000
_cell.angle_alpha   90.00
_cell.angle_beta   90.00
_cell.angle_gamma   90.00
#
_symmetry.space_group_name_H-M   'P 1'
#
loop_
_entity.id
_entity.type
_entity.pdbx_description
1 polymer ?
#
loop_
_entity_poly.entity_id
_entity_poly.type
_entity_poly.pdbx_seq_one_letter_code
_entity_poly.pdbx_strand_id
1 'polypeptide(L)'
;GKTNSAFISQLDVFSLQTFGDFNQDQENEGSSTDIRVIDEDEQLTAVYLDLPYFNNTNDSDGDGVIDFYDSDPSDQQSDSDNDGIPDITESIAGLDPLSNDSDNDGILDINDDDNSTYNNESQVYEIDSIFGNGNASFDLKVHQLTYYLSSLDPNNNFESSKEYFSNDNFYQKGFYGKTLHDNTVTLNFEEIPVLYAEDDPNTEPDELTQINYFETPRLRAPLDVTFFQRYIMNQEGSDKLTNQANFNNYFNGIIVRAENFSDDLFMSLDVFNAKLVLEYDYNFYNTNGTDD
;
A
#
# COMPACT_ATOMS: atom_id res chain seq x y z
N GLY A 1 -21.38 -16.72 15.82
CA GLY A 1 -21.00 -17.69 14.77
C GLY A 1 -19.69 -17.27 14.14
N LYS A 2 -18.84 -18.22 13.77
CA LYS A 2 -17.59 -17.90 13.04
C LYS A 2 -17.91 -17.82 11.55
N THR A 3 -17.48 -16.75 10.90
CA THR A 3 -17.58 -16.58 9.45
C THR A 3 -16.16 -16.48 8.91
N ASN A 4 -15.80 -17.37 7.99
CA ASN A 4 -14.58 -17.22 7.20
C ASN A 4 -14.95 -16.44 5.95
N SER A 5 -14.18 -15.43 5.62
CA SER A 5 -14.36 -14.67 4.39
C SER A 5 -13.17 -14.84 3.46
N ALA A 6 -13.44 -14.74 2.17
CA ALA A 6 -12.44 -14.72 1.14
C ALA A 6 -12.90 -13.78 0.03
N PHE A 7 -11.94 -13.12 -0.61
CA PHE A 7 -12.23 -12.44 -1.87
C PHE A 7 -11.30 -12.93 -2.97
N ILE A 8 -11.71 -12.69 -4.19
CA ILE A 8 -10.93 -12.94 -5.41
C ILE A 8 -10.81 -11.62 -6.15
N SER A 9 -9.65 -11.36 -6.70
CA SER A 9 -9.42 -10.14 -7.49
C SER A 9 -8.49 -10.43 -8.66
N GLN A 10 -8.79 -9.77 -9.78
CA GLN A 10 -7.78 -9.53 -10.81
C GLN A 10 -6.95 -8.32 -10.41
N LEU A 11 -5.75 -8.20 -10.96
CA LEU A 11 -4.92 -7.02 -10.81
C LEU A 11 -5.07 -6.14 -12.05
N ASP A 12 -5.12 -4.83 -11.85
CA ASP A 12 -5.13 -3.88 -12.94
C ASP A 12 -3.71 -3.47 -13.32
N VAL A 13 -3.45 -3.43 -14.64
CA VAL A 13 -2.21 -2.93 -15.24
C VAL A 13 -2.56 -1.70 -16.07
N PHE A 14 -2.20 -0.51 -15.57
CA PHE A 14 -2.66 0.77 -16.15
C PHE A 14 -1.91 1.23 -17.39
N SER A 15 -0.70 0.71 -17.66
CA SER A 15 0.14 1.06 -18.82
C SER A 15 1.10 -0.07 -19.14
N LEU A 16 1.82 0.06 -20.26
CA LEU A 16 3.05 -0.71 -20.50
C LEU A 16 3.97 -0.53 -19.29
N GLN A 17 4.35 -1.65 -18.70
CA GLN A 17 5.25 -1.59 -17.56
C GLN A 17 6.67 -1.42 -18.10
N THR A 18 7.33 -0.37 -17.64
CA THR A 18 8.76 -0.16 -17.74
C THR A 18 9.28 -0.12 -16.31
N PHE A 19 10.25 -0.93 -16.02
CA PHE A 19 10.92 -0.96 -14.74
C PHE A 19 12.32 -0.33 -14.95
N GLY A 20 12.76 0.55 -14.05
CA GLY A 20 13.96 1.34 -14.30
C GLY A 20 13.74 2.53 -15.25
N ASP A 21 14.81 2.99 -15.88
CA ASP A 21 14.84 4.16 -16.76
C ASP A 21 14.54 3.83 -18.24
N PHE A 22 14.81 2.60 -18.66
CA PHE A 22 14.70 2.15 -20.04
C PHE A 22 13.75 0.95 -20.15
N ASN A 23 13.03 0.88 -21.26
CA ASN A 23 12.24 -0.30 -21.56
C ASN A 23 13.10 -1.39 -22.20
N GLN A 24 12.64 -2.64 -22.14
CA GLN A 24 13.37 -3.81 -22.63
C GLN A 24 13.82 -3.72 -24.10
N ASP A 25 13.07 -3.01 -24.96
CA ASP A 25 13.48 -2.82 -26.38
C ASP A 25 14.71 -1.90 -26.47
N GLN A 26 14.74 -0.83 -25.66
CA GLN A 26 15.88 0.08 -25.58
C GLN A 26 17.11 -0.64 -25.03
N GLU A 27 16.98 -1.39 -23.96
CA GLU A 27 18.07 -2.19 -23.39
C GLU A 27 18.63 -3.21 -24.39
N ASN A 28 17.75 -3.92 -25.12
CA ASN A 28 18.16 -4.87 -26.17
C ASN A 28 18.92 -4.20 -27.32
N GLU A 29 18.60 -2.94 -27.65
CA GLU A 29 19.35 -2.13 -28.63
C GLU A 29 20.66 -1.64 -28.05
N GLY A 30 20.75 -1.51 -26.72
CA GLY A 30 21.94 -1.08 -25.99
C GLY A 30 22.37 0.33 -26.29
N SER A 31 23.59 0.68 -25.96
CA SER A 31 24.18 2.02 -26.08
C SER A 31 24.37 2.53 -27.52
N SER A 32 23.72 1.93 -28.51
CA SER A 32 23.86 2.33 -29.93
C SER A 32 23.37 3.76 -30.22
N THR A 33 22.38 4.24 -29.45
CA THR A 33 21.80 5.55 -29.59
C THR A 33 22.09 6.49 -28.41
N ASP A 34 22.19 5.94 -27.20
CA ASP A 34 22.52 6.64 -25.96
C ASP A 34 23.44 5.76 -25.10
N ILE A 35 24.57 6.31 -24.69
CA ILE A 35 25.56 5.58 -23.88
C ILE A 35 25.04 5.19 -22.51
N ARG A 36 23.97 5.86 -22.04
CA ARG A 36 23.32 5.59 -20.75
C ARG A 36 22.46 4.34 -20.76
N VAL A 37 22.07 3.86 -21.95
CA VAL A 37 21.25 2.65 -22.09
C VAL A 37 22.12 1.43 -21.80
N ILE A 38 21.82 0.79 -20.68
CA ILE A 38 22.45 -0.45 -20.21
C ILE A 38 21.36 -1.51 -19.96
N ASP A 39 21.75 -2.73 -19.69
CA ASP A 39 20.88 -3.76 -19.11
C ASP A 39 20.75 -3.45 -17.61
N GLU A 40 19.55 -3.07 -17.19
CA GLU A 40 19.30 -2.57 -15.84
C GLU A 40 19.16 -3.70 -14.80
N ASP A 41 18.94 -4.96 -15.26
CA ASP A 41 18.88 -6.19 -14.44
C ASP A 41 18.02 -6.03 -13.17
N GLU A 42 16.79 -5.59 -13.33
CA GLU A 42 15.88 -5.25 -12.25
C GLU A 42 15.58 -6.45 -11.35
N GLN A 43 15.84 -6.31 -10.08
CA GLN A 43 15.67 -7.33 -9.08
C GLN A 43 14.66 -6.90 -8.00
N LEU A 44 13.56 -7.65 -7.84
CA LEU A 44 12.63 -7.43 -6.75
C LEU A 44 13.29 -7.71 -5.40
N THR A 45 13.26 -6.73 -4.52
CA THR A 45 13.70 -6.83 -3.13
C THR A 45 12.56 -7.18 -2.20
N ALA A 46 11.36 -6.64 -2.45
CA ALA A 46 10.15 -6.98 -1.72
C ALA A 46 8.90 -6.89 -2.61
N VAL A 47 7.85 -7.62 -2.20
CA VAL A 47 6.51 -7.53 -2.79
C VAL A 47 5.48 -7.56 -1.69
N TYR A 48 4.53 -6.63 -1.73
CA TYR A 48 3.46 -6.56 -0.74
C TYR A 48 2.08 -6.51 -1.39
N LEU A 49 1.11 -7.14 -0.73
CA LEU A 49 -0.30 -6.87 -0.94
C LEU A 49 -0.74 -5.89 0.14
N ASP A 50 -1.10 -4.68 -0.26
CA ASP A 50 -1.62 -3.63 0.59
C ASP A 50 -3.14 -3.60 0.50
N LEU A 51 -3.80 -3.74 1.64
CA LEU A 51 -5.25 -3.72 1.80
C LEU A 51 -5.61 -2.60 2.79
N PRO A 52 -5.95 -1.38 2.29
CA PRO A 52 -6.27 -0.25 3.15
C PRO A 52 -7.50 -0.52 4.03
N TYR A 53 -7.51 0.08 5.22
CA TYR A 53 -8.73 0.18 6.02
C TYR A 53 -9.58 1.34 5.53
N PHE A 54 -10.90 1.27 5.79
CA PHE A 54 -11.71 2.47 5.71
C PHE A 54 -11.39 3.34 6.92
N ASN A 55 -11.08 4.59 6.67
CA ASN A 55 -10.83 5.61 7.67
C ASN A 55 -11.69 6.83 7.39
N ASN A 56 -12.00 7.57 8.45
CA ASN A 56 -12.67 8.85 8.38
C ASN A 56 -11.64 9.93 8.73
N THR A 57 -11.48 10.90 7.85
CA THR A 57 -10.58 12.05 8.01
C THR A 57 -11.37 13.35 7.89
N ASN A 58 -12.68 13.32 8.24
CA ASN A 58 -13.50 14.50 8.19
C ASN A 58 -13.10 15.48 9.30
N ASP A 59 -12.78 16.69 8.90
CA ASP A 59 -12.48 17.85 9.74
C ASP A 59 -13.47 18.93 9.33
N SER A 60 -14.49 19.14 10.16
CA SER A 60 -15.68 19.92 9.79
C SER A 60 -15.48 21.43 9.88
N ASP A 61 -14.61 21.91 10.75
CA ASP A 61 -14.32 23.35 10.92
C ASP A 61 -12.96 23.78 10.37
N GLY A 62 -12.10 22.79 10.02
CA GLY A 62 -10.84 23.03 9.31
C GLY A 62 -9.72 23.53 10.21
N ASP A 63 -9.67 23.08 11.45
CA ASP A 63 -8.62 23.46 12.41
C ASP A 63 -7.40 22.51 12.39
N GLY A 64 -7.51 21.37 11.68
CA GLY A 64 -6.43 20.40 11.53
C GLY A 64 -6.62 19.15 12.38
N VAL A 65 -7.66 19.08 13.20
CA VAL A 65 -8.05 17.90 13.97
C VAL A 65 -9.27 17.25 13.33
N ILE A 66 -9.25 15.95 13.12
CA ILE A 66 -10.43 15.26 12.57
C ILE A 66 -11.54 15.19 13.60
N ASP A 67 -12.82 15.29 13.16
CA ASP A 67 -14.03 15.35 14.00
C ASP A 67 -14.06 14.32 15.15
N PHE A 68 -13.42 13.18 14.97
CA PHE A 68 -13.40 12.09 15.96
C PHE A 68 -12.53 12.39 17.18
N TYR A 69 -11.42 13.10 16.98
CA TYR A 69 -10.46 13.46 18.03
C TYR A 69 -10.64 14.90 18.53
N ASP A 70 -11.38 15.70 17.78
CA ASP A 70 -11.63 17.09 18.10
C ASP A 70 -12.59 17.26 19.29
N SER A 71 -12.25 18.15 20.19
CA SER A 71 -13.03 18.48 21.38
C SER A 71 -14.34 19.20 21.06
N ASP A 72 -14.43 19.99 19.98
CA ASP A 72 -15.63 20.63 19.44
C ASP A 72 -15.54 20.77 17.89
N PRO A 73 -15.98 19.76 17.10
CA PRO A 73 -15.87 19.75 15.63
C PRO A 73 -16.65 20.86 14.89
N SER A 74 -17.08 21.87 15.58
CA SER A 74 -17.78 23.02 15.03
C SER A 74 -17.14 24.36 15.42
N ASP A 75 -16.11 24.34 16.23
CA ASP A 75 -15.40 25.53 16.72
C ASP A 75 -13.90 25.46 16.42
N GLN A 76 -13.48 26.07 15.33
CA GLN A 76 -12.06 26.16 14.91
C GLN A 76 -11.09 26.69 15.99
N GLN A 77 -11.59 27.17 17.12
CA GLN A 77 -10.79 27.61 18.25
C GLN A 77 -10.84 26.61 19.43
N SER A 78 -11.29 25.37 19.15
CA SER A 78 -11.21 24.29 20.13
C SER A 78 -9.75 24.03 20.53
N ASP A 79 -9.56 23.35 21.64
CA ASP A 79 -8.28 23.03 22.25
C ASP A 79 -8.42 21.57 22.72
N SER A 80 -7.96 20.64 21.90
CA SER A 80 -8.29 19.22 22.04
C SER A 80 -7.45 18.51 23.10
N ASP A 81 -6.24 18.96 23.36
CA ASP A 81 -5.37 18.44 24.42
C ASP A 81 -5.46 19.24 25.74
N ASN A 82 -6.09 20.43 25.69
CA ASN A 82 -6.31 21.34 26.82
C ASN A 82 -5.01 21.94 27.39
N ASP A 83 -4.04 22.27 26.57
CA ASP A 83 -2.81 22.92 27.01
C ASP A 83 -2.89 24.45 26.99
N GLY A 84 -3.92 25.02 26.37
CA GLY A 84 -4.22 26.44 26.26
C GLY A 84 -3.81 27.06 24.92
N ILE A 85 -3.36 26.27 23.94
CA ILE A 85 -3.15 26.67 22.55
C ILE A 85 -4.29 26.09 21.72
N PRO A 86 -5.02 26.86 20.90
CA PRO A 86 -6.07 26.30 20.04
C PRO A 86 -5.50 25.43 18.93
N ASP A 87 -6.22 24.36 18.57
CA ASP A 87 -5.86 23.36 17.55
C ASP A 87 -5.41 23.99 16.23
N ILE A 88 -6.16 24.99 15.73
CA ILE A 88 -5.79 25.73 14.51
C ILE A 88 -4.43 26.45 14.65
N THR A 89 -4.09 26.90 15.84
CA THR A 89 -2.82 27.62 16.08
C THR A 89 -1.67 26.65 16.06
N GLU A 90 -1.85 25.47 16.64
CA GLU A 90 -0.87 24.39 16.66
C GLU A 90 -0.64 23.83 15.28
N SER A 91 -1.71 23.51 14.54
CA SER A 91 -1.63 23.03 13.15
C SER A 91 -0.85 24.00 12.25
N ILE A 92 -1.07 25.31 12.40
CA ILE A 92 -0.32 26.34 11.66
C ILE A 92 1.14 26.44 12.12
N ALA A 93 1.39 26.26 13.42
CA ALA A 93 2.73 26.31 14.00
C ALA A 93 3.55 25.04 13.72
N GLY A 94 2.89 23.94 13.29
CA GLY A 94 3.52 22.63 13.10
C GLY A 94 3.71 21.88 14.42
N LEU A 95 2.82 22.11 15.39
CA LEU A 95 2.70 21.36 16.64
C LEU A 95 1.64 20.27 16.51
N ASP A 96 1.57 19.37 17.50
CA ASP A 96 0.56 18.30 17.57
C ASP A 96 -0.65 18.76 18.40
N PRO A 97 -1.81 19.08 17.77
CA PRO A 97 -3.00 19.53 18.48
C PRO A 97 -3.61 18.52 19.47
N LEU A 98 -3.07 17.30 19.49
CA LEU A 98 -3.53 16.21 20.38
C LEU A 98 -2.53 15.89 21.49
N SER A 99 -1.42 16.66 21.60
CA SER A 99 -0.37 16.43 22.58
C SER A 99 0.20 17.74 23.09
N ASN A 100 0.10 18.01 24.37
CA ASN A 100 0.64 19.19 25.03
C ASN A 100 2.19 19.24 25.13
N ASP A 101 2.88 18.29 24.52
CA ASP A 101 4.34 18.16 24.38
C ASP A 101 4.57 17.42 23.04
N SER A 102 4.61 18.18 21.96
CA SER A 102 4.59 17.68 20.58
C SER A 102 5.76 16.77 20.27
N ASP A 103 6.95 17.05 20.77
CA ASP A 103 8.16 16.25 20.47
C ASP A 103 8.57 15.30 21.60
N ASN A 104 7.79 15.27 22.69
CA ASN A 104 7.99 14.41 23.87
C ASN A 104 9.36 14.57 24.55
N ASP A 105 9.90 15.77 24.56
CA ASP A 105 11.17 16.10 25.24
C ASP A 105 10.97 16.41 26.73
N GLY A 106 9.73 16.62 27.18
CA GLY A 106 9.32 16.91 28.56
C GLY A 106 9.14 18.41 28.83
N ILE A 107 9.20 19.25 27.82
CA ILE A 107 8.84 20.68 27.86
C ILE A 107 7.48 20.80 27.14
N LEU A 108 6.51 21.44 27.79
CA LEU A 108 5.20 21.65 27.17
C LEU A 108 5.27 22.68 26.05
N ASP A 109 4.51 22.51 24.98
CA ASP A 109 4.50 23.35 23.77
C ASP A 109 4.36 24.85 24.06
N ILE A 110 3.55 25.21 25.06
CA ILE A 110 3.39 26.61 25.51
C ILE A 110 4.69 27.24 26.05
N ASN A 111 5.68 26.43 26.42
CA ASN A 111 6.97 26.86 26.99
C ASN A 111 8.17 26.42 26.16
N ASP A 112 7.93 25.73 25.05
CA ASP A 112 8.96 25.18 24.19
C ASP A 112 9.15 26.03 22.95
N ASP A 113 10.39 26.45 22.70
CA ASP A 113 10.78 27.17 21.49
C ASP A 113 11.39 26.21 20.43
N ASP A 114 11.56 24.88 20.72
CA ASP A 114 12.24 23.92 19.86
C ASP A 114 11.51 22.58 19.76
N ASN A 115 10.50 22.49 18.91
CA ASN A 115 9.75 21.27 18.56
C ASN A 115 10.33 20.58 17.31
N SER A 116 11.64 20.67 17.08
CA SER A 116 12.27 20.21 15.82
C SER A 116 12.27 18.71 15.62
N THR A 117 11.98 17.90 16.65
CA THR A 117 11.89 16.45 16.55
C THR A 117 10.47 15.95 16.32
N TYR A 118 9.46 16.82 16.39
CA TYR A 118 8.09 16.47 16.05
C TYR A 118 7.92 16.30 14.53
N ASN A 119 7.31 15.19 14.13
CA ASN A 119 6.95 14.93 12.74
C ASN A 119 5.51 15.33 12.48
N ASN A 120 5.28 16.55 12.03
CA ASN A 120 3.98 17.10 11.69
C ASN A 120 3.37 16.54 10.37
N GLU A 121 4.06 15.64 9.69
CA GLU A 121 3.52 14.93 8.51
C GLU A 121 2.76 13.66 8.90
N SER A 122 2.96 13.16 10.13
CA SER A 122 2.19 12.04 10.66
C SER A 122 0.75 12.47 10.97
N GLN A 123 -0.21 11.63 10.63
CA GLN A 123 -1.64 11.90 10.83
C GLN A 123 -2.28 10.85 11.73
N VAL A 124 -3.32 11.26 12.44
CA VAL A 124 -4.20 10.33 13.16
C VAL A 124 -5.37 9.91 12.29
N TYR A 125 -5.89 8.70 12.52
CA TYR A 125 -6.95 8.11 11.71
C TYR A 125 -8.04 7.50 12.58
N GLU A 126 -9.29 7.81 12.29
CA GLU A 126 -10.43 7.04 12.78
C GLU A 126 -10.63 5.82 11.87
N ILE A 127 -10.27 4.63 12.35
CA ILE A 127 -10.51 3.38 11.63
C ILE A 127 -11.90 2.87 12.00
N ASP A 128 -12.89 3.12 11.15
CA ASP A 128 -14.31 2.87 11.46
C ASP A 128 -14.85 1.52 10.97
N SER A 129 -14.02 0.72 10.32
CA SER A 129 -14.42 -0.53 9.68
C SER A 129 -13.96 -1.80 10.41
N ILE A 130 -13.48 -1.67 11.65
CA ILE A 130 -12.96 -2.77 12.47
C ILE A 130 -13.79 -2.89 13.75
N PHE A 131 -14.35 -4.07 13.98
CA PHE A 131 -15.22 -4.37 15.09
C PHE A 131 -14.72 -5.57 15.88
N GLY A 132 -14.78 -5.51 17.19
CA GLY A 132 -14.28 -6.55 18.10
C GLY A 132 -12.87 -6.26 18.58
N ASN A 133 -12.05 -7.31 18.74
CA ASN A 133 -10.69 -7.17 19.22
C ASN A 133 -9.71 -6.89 18.07
N GLY A 134 -9.32 -5.63 17.86
CA GLY A 134 -8.37 -5.23 16.83
C GLY A 134 -6.97 -5.84 16.99
N ASN A 135 -6.62 -6.34 18.18
CA ASN A 135 -5.36 -7.04 18.42
C ASN A 135 -5.44 -8.55 18.16
N ALA A 136 -6.60 -9.07 17.71
CA ALA A 136 -6.73 -10.48 17.38
C ALA A 136 -5.80 -10.87 16.23
N SER A 137 -5.12 -11.99 16.37
CA SER A 137 -4.36 -12.58 15.27
C SER A 137 -5.24 -13.49 14.42
N PHE A 138 -4.86 -13.64 13.16
CA PHE A 138 -5.54 -14.55 12.23
C PHE A 138 -4.57 -15.04 11.15
N ASP A 139 -4.89 -16.18 10.53
CA ASP A 139 -4.12 -16.67 9.41
C ASP A 139 -4.59 -15.97 8.13
N LEU A 140 -3.67 -15.23 7.51
CA LEU A 140 -3.87 -14.61 6.20
C LEU A 140 -3.24 -15.50 5.13
N LYS A 141 -4.03 -15.90 4.14
CA LYS A 141 -3.58 -16.73 3.02
C LYS A 141 -3.84 -16.04 1.71
N VAL A 142 -2.80 -15.89 0.91
CA VAL A 142 -2.87 -15.37 -0.45
C VAL A 142 -2.37 -16.44 -1.42
N HIS A 143 -3.20 -16.76 -2.43
CA HIS A 143 -2.85 -17.72 -3.48
C HIS A 143 -3.05 -17.11 -4.85
N GLN A 144 -2.29 -17.59 -5.82
CA GLN A 144 -2.57 -17.34 -7.22
C GLN A 144 -3.97 -17.89 -7.56
N LEU A 145 -4.80 -17.10 -8.22
CA LEU A 145 -6.05 -17.56 -8.81
C LEU A 145 -5.75 -18.29 -10.14
N THR A 146 -6.30 -19.50 -10.30
CA THR A 146 -6.15 -20.29 -11.54
C THR A 146 -7.41 -20.29 -12.41
N TYR A 147 -8.41 -19.53 -12.02
CA TYR A 147 -9.67 -19.39 -12.74
C TYR A 147 -9.78 -18.00 -13.39
N TYR A 148 -10.06 -17.97 -14.69
CA TYR A 148 -10.26 -16.72 -15.40
C TYR A 148 -11.61 -16.09 -15.05
N LEU A 149 -11.59 -14.86 -14.52
CA LEU A 149 -12.80 -14.10 -14.18
C LEU A 149 -13.32 -13.41 -15.44
N SER A 150 -14.25 -14.05 -16.14
CA SER A 150 -14.89 -13.45 -17.31
C SER A 150 -15.95 -12.45 -16.90
N SER A 151 -16.00 -11.29 -17.58
CA SER A 151 -17.08 -10.32 -17.43
C SER A 151 -18.37 -10.74 -18.13
N LEU A 152 -18.25 -11.59 -19.16
CA LEU A 152 -19.38 -12.11 -19.93
C LEU A 152 -19.57 -13.61 -19.67
N ASP A 153 -20.81 -14.08 -19.69
CA ASP A 153 -21.13 -15.48 -19.43
C ASP A 153 -20.92 -16.36 -20.68
N PRO A 154 -19.91 -17.26 -20.67
CA PRO A 154 -19.67 -18.17 -21.79
C PRO A 154 -20.80 -19.17 -21.98
N ASN A 155 -21.62 -19.47 -20.95
CA ASN A 155 -22.76 -20.37 -21.07
C ASN A 155 -23.95 -19.70 -21.78
N ASN A 156 -23.94 -18.38 -21.92
CA ASN A 156 -24.93 -17.62 -22.67
C ASN A 156 -24.33 -16.96 -23.92
N ASN A 157 -23.40 -17.65 -24.59
CA ASN A 157 -22.72 -17.17 -25.80
C ASN A 157 -22.09 -15.78 -25.66
N PHE A 158 -21.69 -15.38 -24.43
CA PHE A 158 -21.18 -14.05 -24.11
C PHE A 158 -22.18 -12.89 -24.35
N GLU A 159 -23.48 -13.17 -24.32
CA GLU A 159 -24.55 -12.17 -24.54
C GLU A 159 -25.00 -11.48 -23.24
N SER A 160 -24.61 -12.01 -22.08
CA SER A 160 -24.93 -11.46 -20.76
C SER A 160 -23.71 -11.37 -19.86
N SER A 161 -23.78 -10.55 -18.81
CA SER A 161 -22.76 -10.48 -17.77
C SER A 161 -22.67 -11.81 -17.02
N LYS A 162 -21.46 -12.22 -16.68
CA LYS A 162 -21.22 -13.35 -15.80
C LYS A 162 -21.51 -12.96 -14.37
N GLU A 163 -22.36 -13.71 -13.72
CA GLU A 163 -22.65 -13.56 -12.29
C GLU A 163 -21.73 -14.41 -11.44
N TYR A 164 -21.22 -13.83 -10.37
CA TYR A 164 -20.44 -14.49 -9.32
C TYR A 164 -21.16 -14.28 -7.99
N PHE A 165 -21.38 -15.34 -7.26
CA PHE A 165 -22.16 -15.31 -6.03
C PHE A 165 -21.24 -15.40 -4.81
N SER A 166 -21.63 -14.74 -3.70
CA SER A 166 -20.89 -14.74 -2.44
C SER A 166 -20.70 -16.14 -1.81
N ASN A 167 -21.53 -17.12 -2.20
CA ASN A 167 -21.41 -18.52 -1.80
C ASN A 167 -20.56 -19.36 -2.76
N ASP A 168 -20.02 -18.78 -3.83
CA ASP A 168 -19.07 -19.43 -4.73
C ASP A 168 -17.72 -19.60 -4.04
N ASN A 169 -17.45 -20.77 -3.50
CA ASN A 169 -16.19 -21.03 -2.84
C ASN A 169 -15.13 -21.50 -3.84
N PHE A 170 -14.38 -20.55 -4.39
CA PHE A 170 -13.32 -20.80 -5.37
C PHE A 170 -12.20 -21.66 -4.80
N TYR A 171 -11.91 -21.53 -3.52
CA TYR A 171 -10.89 -22.33 -2.86
C TYR A 171 -11.32 -23.80 -2.76
N GLN A 172 -12.57 -24.09 -2.36
CA GLN A 172 -13.09 -25.45 -2.32
C GLN A 172 -13.21 -26.07 -3.71
N LYS A 173 -13.44 -25.25 -4.74
CA LYS A 173 -13.45 -25.69 -6.14
C LYS A 173 -12.04 -25.99 -6.69
N GLY A 174 -10.98 -25.72 -5.92
CA GLY A 174 -9.60 -25.96 -6.33
C GLY A 174 -9.05 -24.94 -7.33
N PHE A 175 -9.64 -23.75 -7.42
CA PHE A 175 -9.22 -22.69 -8.34
C PHE A 175 -8.06 -21.83 -7.79
N TYR A 176 -7.15 -22.45 -7.06
CA TYR A 176 -5.96 -21.82 -6.54
C TYR A 176 -4.69 -22.55 -6.96
N GLY A 177 -3.62 -21.78 -7.15
CA GLY A 177 -2.31 -22.29 -7.55
C GLY A 177 -1.27 -22.06 -6.45
N LYS A 178 -0.17 -21.42 -6.82
CA LYS A 178 0.94 -21.12 -5.91
C LYS A 178 0.47 -20.35 -4.69
N THR A 179 0.93 -20.75 -3.51
CA THR A 179 0.81 -19.96 -2.27
C THR A 179 1.78 -18.80 -2.36
N LEU A 180 1.27 -17.60 -2.19
CA LEU A 180 2.01 -16.33 -2.25
C LEU A 180 2.28 -15.77 -0.85
N HIS A 181 1.38 -16.05 0.11
CA HIS A 181 1.49 -15.74 1.53
C HIS A 181 0.70 -16.77 2.34
N ASP A 182 1.23 -17.20 3.47
CA ASP A 182 0.54 -18.09 4.44
C ASP A 182 1.17 -17.91 5.82
N ASN A 183 0.77 -16.85 6.52
CA ASN A 183 1.27 -16.54 7.85
C ASN A 183 0.14 -16.05 8.76
N THR A 184 0.37 -16.19 10.06
CA THR A 184 -0.45 -15.53 11.08
C THR A 184 -0.06 -14.06 11.16
N VAL A 185 -1.04 -13.17 11.11
CA VAL A 185 -0.88 -11.71 11.14
C VAL A 185 -1.76 -11.07 12.20
N THR A 186 -1.46 -9.85 12.57
CA THR A 186 -2.31 -8.93 13.34
C THR A 186 -2.54 -7.67 12.52
N LEU A 187 -3.58 -6.91 12.85
CA LEU A 187 -3.79 -5.61 12.22
C LEU A 187 -2.72 -4.62 12.71
N ASN A 188 -2.24 -3.79 11.80
CA ASN A 188 -1.38 -2.65 12.10
C ASN A 188 -2.19 -1.37 11.85
N PHE A 189 -2.22 -0.48 12.83
CA PHE A 189 -2.94 0.79 12.79
C PHE A 189 -1.99 1.99 12.62
N GLU A 190 -0.69 1.71 12.52
CA GLU A 190 0.32 2.73 12.26
C GLU A 190 0.38 3.04 10.76
N GLU A 191 0.75 4.27 10.45
CA GLU A 191 1.11 4.66 9.10
C GLU A 191 2.31 3.87 8.58
N ILE A 192 2.40 3.75 7.26
CA ILE A 192 3.54 3.08 6.62
C ILE A 192 4.42 4.13 5.98
N PRO A 193 5.64 4.34 6.48
CA PRO A 193 6.59 5.26 5.88
C PRO A 193 7.03 4.74 4.51
N VAL A 194 7.04 5.61 3.52
CA VAL A 194 7.57 5.37 2.17
C VAL A 194 8.80 6.23 1.99
N LEU A 195 9.94 5.61 1.73
CA LEU A 195 11.20 6.30 1.52
C LEU A 195 11.25 6.91 0.11
N TYR A 196 12.18 7.84 -0.11
CA TYR A 196 12.49 8.29 -1.46
C TYR A 196 13.04 7.12 -2.30
N ALA A 197 12.68 7.10 -3.57
CA ALA A 197 13.13 6.06 -4.50
C ALA A 197 14.49 6.38 -5.13
N GLU A 198 14.88 7.64 -5.13
CA GLU A 198 16.11 8.12 -5.77
C GLU A 198 16.84 9.09 -4.83
N ASP A 199 18.16 9.10 -4.91
CA ASP A 199 19.04 10.04 -4.22
C ASP A 199 19.41 11.19 -5.17
N ASP A 200 19.30 12.44 -4.72
CA ASP A 200 19.89 13.58 -5.42
C ASP A 200 21.35 13.76 -4.97
N PRO A 201 22.36 13.43 -5.78
CA PRO A 201 23.75 13.50 -5.38
C PRO A 201 24.26 14.92 -5.06
N ASN A 202 23.42 15.95 -5.20
CA ASN A 202 23.74 17.33 -4.87
C ASN A 202 23.21 17.74 -3.49
N THR A 203 22.45 16.91 -2.81
CA THR A 203 21.91 17.12 -1.49
C THR A 203 22.53 16.17 -0.47
N GLU A 204 22.52 16.58 0.78
CA GLU A 204 22.93 15.80 1.93
C GLU A 204 21.94 16.05 3.08
N PRO A 205 21.48 15.03 3.79
CA PRO A 205 21.89 13.62 3.73
C PRO A 205 21.21 12.84 2.59
N ASP A 206 21.69 11.60 2.32
CA ASP A 206 21.15 10.62 1.37
C ASP A 206 19.64 10.44 1.54
N GLU A 207 18.87 10.79 0.51
CA GLU A 207 17.41 10.75 0.51
C GLU A 207 16.86 9.34 0.59
N LEU A 208 17.56 8.31 0.13
CA LEU A 208 17.10 6.91 0.22
C LEU A 208 16.87 6.44 1.65
N THR A 209 17.42 7.16 2.64
CA THR A 209 17.20 6.88 4.06
C THR A 209 16.12 7.74 4.69
N GLN A 210 15.53 8.67 3.93
CA GLN A 210 14.53 9.62 4.41
C GLN A 210 13.12 9.19 4.02
N ILE A 211 12.14 9.57 4.83
CA ILE A 211 10.73 9.36 4.54
C ILE A 211 10.29 10.42 3.53
N ASN A 212 9.74 9.96 2.40
CA ASN A 212 9.14 10.82 1.38
C ASN A 212 7.70 11.20 1.75
N TYR A 213 6.91 10.19 2.19
CA TYR A 213 5.54 10.38 2.66
C TYR A 213 5.09 9.18 3.48
N PHE A 214 3.94 9.33 4.14
CA PHE A 214 3.28 8.24 4.85
C PHE A 214 2.08 7.74 4.07
N GLU A 215 1.90 6.44 4.01
CA GLU A 215 0.66 5.82 3.55
C GLU A 215 -0.24 5.50 4.73
N THR A 216 -1.56 5.64 4.54
CA THR A 216 -2.58 5.38 5.57
C THR A 216 -2.46 3.97 6.14
N PRO A 217 -2.88 3.73 7.39
CA PRO A 217 -2.90 2.40 8.01
C PRO A 217 -3.58 1.36 7.14
N ARG A 218 -2.98 0.18 7.02
CA ARG A 218 -3.42 -0.91 6.15
C ARG A 218 -2.93 -2.27 6.59
N LEU A 219 -3.59 -3.30 6.15
CA LEU A 219 -3.06 -4.65 6.22
C LEU A 219 -2.06 -4.85 5.09
N ARG A 220 -0.77 -4.89 5.40
CA ARG A 220 0.33 -5.13 4.46
C ARG A 220 0.85 -6.55 4.61
N ALA A 221 0.71 -7.36 3.56
CA ALA A 221 1.15 -8.75 3.54
C ALA A 221 2.33 -8.95 2.59
N PRO A 222 3.52 -9.38 3.06
CA PRO A 222 4.63 -9.71 2.18
C PRO A 222 4.29 -10.95 1.33
N LEU A 223 4.58 -10.88 0.04
CA LEU A 223 4.31 -11.95 -0.91
C LEU A 223 5.59 -12.63 -1.42
N ASP A 224 5.46 -13.75 -2.12
CA ASP A 224 6.58 -14.51 -2.71
C ASP A 224 7.30 -13.70 -3.81
N VAL A 225 8.43 -13.09 -3.46
CA VAL A 225 9.28 -12.28 -4.35
C VAL A 225 9.67 -13.06 -5.61
N THR A 226 10.08 -14.32 -5.47
CA THR A 226 10.52 -15.16 -6.60
C THR A 226 9.40 -15.38 -7.62
N PHE A 227 8.16 -15.51 -7.13
CA PHE A 227 7.01 -15.63 -8.01
C PHE A 227 6.80 -14.36 -8.83
N PHE A 228 6.78 -13.19 -8.19
CA PHE A 228 6.54 -11.92 -8.87
C PHE A 228 7.72 -11.47 -9.75
N GLN A 229 8.96 -11.76 -9.37
CA GLN A 229 10.11 -11.60 -10.24
C GLN A 229 9.87 -12.30 -11.59
N ARG A 230 9.45 -13.56 -11.54
CA ARG A 230 9.20 -14.36 -12.74
C ARG A 230 7.96 -13.94 -13.52
N TYR A 231 6.88 -13.57 -12.80
CA TYR A 231 5.56 -13.33 -13.41
C TYR A 231 5.32 -11.88 -13.82
N ILE A 232 6.08 -10.94 -13.28
CA ILE A 232 5.96 -9.51 -13.61
C ILE A 232 7.29 -8.98 -14.12
N MET A 233 8.33 -8.84 -13.29
CA MET A 233 9.60 -8.21 -13.65
C MET A 233 10.18 -8.81 -14.95
N ASN A 234 10.45 -10.10 -14.96
CA ASN A 234 11.02 -10.81 -16.13
C ASN A 234 10.06 -10.91 -17.32
N GLN A 235 8.93 -10.23 -17.30
CA GLN A 235 7.97 -10.16 -18.41
C GLN A 235 7.92 -8.77 -19.06
N GLU A 236 8.76 -7.87 -18.63
CA GLU A 236 8.93 -6.58 -19.29
C GLU A 236 9.15 -6.77 -20.81
N GLY A 237 8.60 -5.88 -21.60
CA GLY A 237 8.65 -5.94 -23.07
C GLY A 237 7.88 -7.10 -23.71
N SER A 238 7.32 -8.05 -22.90
CA SER A 238 6.54 -9.16 -23.45
C SER A 238 5.08 -8.78 -23.71
N ASP A 239 4.40 -9.49 -24.61
CA ASP A 239 2.98 -9.30 -24.89
C ASP A 239 2.07 -9.44 -23.66
N LYS A 240 2.56 -10.09 -22.58
CA LYS A 240 1.80 -10.36 -21.36
C LYS A 240 1.45 -9.10 -20.58
N LEU A 241 2.34 -8.10 -20.61
CA LEU A 241 2.17 -6.84 -19.87
C LEU A 241 1.72 -5.67 -20.76
N THR A 242 1.43 -5.91 -22.04
CA THR A 242 1.09 -4.84 -22.99
C THR A 242 -0.29 -4.22 -22.78
N ASN A 243 -1.23 -4.95 -22.21
CA ASN A 243 -2.57 -4.48 -21.91
C ASN A 243 -3.29 -5.39 -20.91
N GLN A 244 -4.37 -4.88 -20.32
CA GLN A 244 -5.16 -5.58 -19.31
C GLN A 244 -5.68 -6.96 -19.77
N ALA A 245 -6.12 -7.10 -21.02
CA ALA A 245 -6.66 -8.36 -21.52
C ALA A 245 -5.57 -9.45 -21.60
N ASN A 246 -4.39 -9.08 -22.08
CA ASN A 246 -3.24 -10.00 -22.14
C ASN A 246 -2.79 -10.37 -20.74
N PHE A 247 -2.71 -9.39 -19.85
CA PHE A 247 -2.32 -9.63 -18.46
C PHE A 247 -3.31 -10.56 -17.75
N ASN A 248 -4.61 -10.33 -17.85
CA ASN A 248 -5.64 -11.19 -17.24
C ASN A 248 -5.66 -12.62 -17.80
N ASN A 249 -5.29 -12.81 -19.07
CA ASN A 249 -5.12 -14.16 -19.64
C ASN A 249 -3.86 -14.86 -19.13
N TYR A 250 -2.84 -14.10 -18.80
CA TYR A 250 -1.57 -14.63 -18.29
C TYR A 250 -1.60 -14.84 -16.79
N PHE A 251 -2.10 -13.85 -16.04
CA PHE A 251 -2.25 -13.87 -14.59
C PHE A 251 -3.70 -13.61 -14.19
N ASN A 252 -4.41 -14.67 -13.82
CA ASN A 252 -5.85 -14.60 -13.57
C ASN A 252 -6.24 -13.80 -12.33
N GLY A 253 -5.27 -13.51 -11.43
CA GLY A 253 -5.50 -12.77 -10.20
C GLY A 253 -5.08 -13.53 -8.94
N ILE A 254 -5.64 -13.12 -7.81
CA ILE A 254 -5.34 -13.68 -6.48
C ILE A 254 -6.62 -14.10 -5.74
N ILE A 255 -6.45 -15.05 -4.81
CA ILE A 255 -7.45 -15.39 -3.78
C ILE A 255 -6.87 -14.99 -2.43
N VAL A 256 -7.59 -14.17 -1.66
CA VAL A 256 -7.22 -13.78 -0.31
C VAL A 256 -8.22 -14.34 0.69
N ARG A 257 -7.73 -14.94 1.77
CA ARG A 257 -8.54 -15.56 2.81
C ARG A 257 -8.00 -15.19 4.18
N ALA A 258 -8.94 -14.94 5.12
CA ALA A 258 -8.65 -14.82 6.53
C ALA A 258 -9.37 -15.94 7.30
N GLU A 259 -8.64 -16.67 8.14
CA GLU A 259 -9.16 -17.78 8.92
C GLU A 259 -8.45 -17.92 10.26
N ASN A 260 -8.94 -18.80 11.14
CA ASN A 260 -8.31 -19.14 12.42
C ASN A 260 -8.10 -17.93 13.36
N PHE A 261 -9.09 -17.05 13.45
CA PHE A 261 -9.03 -15.88 14.32
C PHE A 261 -8.88 -16.31 15.79
N SER A 262 -7.94 -15.66 16.50
CA SER A 262 -7.66 -15.93 17.93
C SER A 262 -8.76 -15.37 18.84
N ASP A 263 -9.50 -14.36 18.41
CA ASP A 263 -10.58 -13.72 19.13
C ASP A 263 -11.64 -13.18 18.14
N ASP A 264 -12.75 -12.62 18.65
CA ASP A 264 -13.78 -12.03 17.81
C ASP A 264 -13.24 -10.75 17.12
N LEU A 265 -13.13 -10.82 15.82
CA LEU A 265 -12.72 -9.72 14.96
C LEU A 265 -13.56 -9.75 13.68
N PHE A 266 -14.12 -8.62 13.31
CA PHE A 266 -14.72 -8.37 12.00
C PHE A 266 -14.08 -7.12 11.40
N MET A 267 -13.62 -7.21 10.14
CA MET A 267 -13.04 -6.10 9.42
C MET A 267 -13.65 -5.97 8.02
N SER A 268 -13.81 -4.74 7.58
CA SER A 268 -14.11 -4.41 6.19
C SER A 268 -12.89 -3.71 5.60
N LEU A 269 -12.33 -4.25 4.53
CA LEU A 269 -11.14 -3.72 3.86
C LEU A 269 -11.54 -3.02 2.57
N ASP A 270 -10.85 -1.93 2.24
CA ASP A 270 -11.03 -1.22 0.98
C ASP A 270 -10.28 -1.95 -0.16
N VAL A 271 -10.90 -3.01 -0.64
CA VAL A 271 -10.30 -3.85 -1.70
C VAL A 271 -10.25 -3.15 -3.06
N PHE A 272 -11.00 -2.06 -3.25
CA PHE A 272 -10.95 -1.28 -4.49
C PHE A 272 -9.69 -0.42 -4.59
N ASN A 273 -9.16 0.01 -3.44
CA ASN A 273 -7.91 0.75 -3.35
C ASN A 273 -6.73 -0.14 -2.92
N ALA A 274 -6.92 -1.47 -2.96
CA ALA A 274 -5.83 -2.41 -2.72
C ALA A 274 -4.75 -2.28 -3.79
N LYS A 275 -3.49 -2.43 -3.36
CA LYS A 275 -2.31 -2.32 -4.24
C LYS A 275 -1.44 -3.56 -4.14
N LEU A 276 -0.85 -3.96 -5.26
CA LEU A 276 0.34 -4.79 -5.30
C LEU A 276 1.54 -3.86 -5.39
N VAL A 277 2.35 -3.82 -4.34
CA VAL A 277 3.55 -2.97 -4.26
C VAL A 277 4.75 -3.82 -4.60
N LEU A 278 5.57 -3.35 -5.52
CA LEU A 278 6.82 -3.97 -5.94
C LEU A 278 7.97 -3.03 -5.55
N GLU A 279 8.85 -3.49 -4.70
CA GLU A 279 10.10 -2.80 -4.39
C GLU A 279 11.22 -3.54 -5.10
N TYR A 280 12.08 -2.82 -5.82
CA TYR A 280 13.13 -3.40 -6.63
C TYR A 280 14.34 -2.49 -6.75
N ASP A 281 15.49 -3.09 -6.95
CA ASP A 281 16.73 -2.43 -7.30
C ASP A 281 16.99 -2.61 -8.79
N TYR A 282 17.70 -1.67 -9.41
CA TYR A 282 18.16 -1.77 -10.78
C TYR A 282 19.51 -1.06 -10.96
N ASN A 283 20.26 -1.46 -11.98
CA ASN A 283 21.54 -0.84 -12.32
C ASN A 283 21.29 0.43 -13.14
N PHE A 284 22.01 1.49 -12.88
CA PHE A 284 21.94 2.71 -13.67
C PHE A 284 23.33 3.13 -14.17
N TYR A 285 23.38 3.82 -15.32
CA TYR A 285 24.63 4.31 -15.86
C TYR A 285 25.13 5.52 -15.07
N ASN A 286 26.23 5.35 -14.35
CA ASN A 286 26.88 6.44 -13.64
C ASN A 286 27.82 7.24 -14.59
N THR A 287 27.52 8.53 -14.80
CA THR A 287 28.32 9.44 -15.64
C THR A 287 29.73 9.68 -15.10
N ASN A 288 30.00 9.29 -13.85
CA ASN A 288 31.34 9.43 -13.23
C ASN A 288 32.29 8.25 -13.51
N GLY A 289 31.82 7.24 -14.26
CA GLY A 289 32.68 6.16 -14.78
C GLY A 289 33.11 5.10 -13.76
N THR A 290 32.37 4.96 -12.71
CA THR A 290 32.43 3.82 -11.77
C THR A 290 31.09 3.09 -11.81
N ASP A 291 31.08 1.83 -12.24
CA ASP A 291 29.94 0.95 -12.05
C ASP A 291 29.75 0.79 -10.53
N ASP A 292 28.63 1.25 -9.99
CA ASP A 292 28.19 0.99 -8.62
C ASP A 292 27.06 -0.01 -8.61
#